data_3500db19f8d697d0bfdeb380a00dc27c
#
_entry.id   3500db19f8d697d0bfdeb380a00dc27c
#
_cell.length_a   1.000
_cell.length_b   1.000
_cell.length_c   1.000
_cell.angle_alpha   90.00
_cell.angle_beta   90.00
_cell.angle_gamma   90.00
#
_symmetry.space_group_name_H-M   'P 1'
#
loop_
_entity.id
_entity.type
_entity.pdbx_description
1 polymer ?
#
loop_
_entity_poly.entity_id
_entity_poly.type
_entity_poly.pdbx_seq_one_letter_code
_entity_poly.pdbx_strand_id
1 'polypeptide(L)'
;HGRKKALRALRYALNGSASPRETALAMILHLPYAMGGYGIEAPLLNERVDLSERARRIAGRRYVVCDLLWPRAMLDVEYDGKEHAEETRIAKDAMRRNALTSMGFTVITVTKWQIGDGGALNAIARTIAGRLGKQLRYRDPQFTRANLALHQTLLKGK
;
A
#
# COMPACT_ATOMS: atom_id res chain seq x y z
N HIS A 1 -18.22 -10.18 25.42
CA HIS A 1 -17.67 -8.90 24.86
C HIS A 1 -16.69 -9.10 23.70
N GLY A 2 -15.92 -10.20 23.62
CA GLY A 2 -14.90 -10.46 22.55
C GLY A 2 -15.49 -10.70 21.16
N ARG A 3 -16.61 -11.42 21.04
CA ARG A 3 -17.23 -11.79 19.75
C ARG A 3 -17.58 -10.58 18.87
N LYS A 4 -18.18 -9.52 19.46
CA LYS A 4 -18.54 -8.31 18.71
C LYS A 4 -17.30 -7.55 18.21
N LYS A 5 -16.21 -7.52 19.01
CA LYS A 5 -14.93 -6.92 18.62
C LYS A 5 -14.27 -7.72 17.49
N ALA A 6 -14.26 -9.05 17.59
CA ALA A 6 -13.72 -9.93 16.55
C ALA A 6 -14.48 -9.81 15.23
N LEU A 7 -15.83 -9.81 15.26
CA LEU A 7 -16.64 -9.61 14.05
C LEU A 7 -16.44 -8.23 13.42
N ARG A 8 -16.17 -7.18 14.24
CA ARG A 8 -15.83 -5.85 13.72
C ARG A 8 -14.46 -5.84 13.07
N ALA A 9 -13.46 -6.52 13.65
CA ALA A 9 -12.12 -6.64 13.09
C ALA A 9 -12.12 -7.40 11.76
N LEU A 10 -12.92 -8.46 11.65
CA LEU A 10 -13.05 -9.26 10.41
C LEU A 10 -13.55 -8.44 9.21
N ARG A 11 -14.31 -7.35 9.42
CA ARG A 11 -14.75 -6.47 8.32
C ARG A 11 -13.59 -5.74 7.63
N TYR A 12 -12.45 -5.65 8.29
CA TYR A 12 -11.25 -4.96 7.79
C TYR A 12 -10.11 -5.94 7.54
N ALA A 13 -10.38 -7.26 7.63
CA ALA A 13 -9.39 -8.26 7.30
C ALA A 13 -9.09 -8.21 5.80
N LEU A 14 -7.82 -8.06 5.48
CA LEU A 14 -7.29 -8.13 4.12
C LEU A 14 -6.58 -9.46 3.95
N ASN A 15 -6.93 -10.20 2.91
CA ASN A 15 -6.31 -11.48 2.58
C ASN A 15 -5.23 -11.28 1.51
N GLY A 16 -4.24 -12.16 1.49
CA GLY A 16 -3.25 -12.21 0.41
C GLY A 16 -1.96 -11.43 0.67
N SER A 17 -1.75 -10.83 1.85
CA SER A 17 -0.48 -10.16 2.15
C SER A 17 0.68 -11.15 2.21
N ALA A 18 1.83 -10.81 1.60
CA ALA A 18 3.04 -11.62 1.60
C ALA A 18 3.99 -11.26 2.76
N SER A 19 3.80 -10.12 3.41
CA SER A 19 4.63 -9.70 4.55
C SER A 19 3.84 -8.94 5.62
N PRO A 20 4.30 -8.98 6.91
CA PRO A 20 3.68 -8.19 7.98
C PRO A 20 3.70 -6.67 7.71
N ARG A 21 4.68 -6.17 6.98
CA ARG A 21 4.81 -4.74 6.65
C ARG A 21 3.84 -4.30 5.57
N GLU A 22 3.62 -5.12 4.55
CA GLU A 22 2.56 -4.89 3.56
C GLU A 22 1.19 -4.88 4.24
N THR A 23 0.94 -5.84 5.14
CA THR A 23 -0.29 -5.86 5.95
C THR A 23 -0.45 -4.56 6.75
N ALA A 24 0.61 -4.10 7.42
CA ALA A 24 0.58 -2.88 8.20
C ALA A 24 0.28 -1.66 7.33
N LEU A 25 0.94 -1.52 6.17
CA LEU A 25 0.69 -0.45 5.22
C LEU A 25 -0.76 -0.47 4.71
N ALA A 26 -1.24 -1.63 4.29
CA ALA A 26 -2.62 -1.80 3.83
C ALA A 26 -3.64 -1.45 4.91
N MET A 27 -3.41 -1.87 6.17
CA MET A 27 -4.29 -1.52 7.30
C MET A 27 -4.27 -0.03 7.60
N ILE A 28 -3.11 0.63 7.61
CA ILE A 28 -3.01 2.07 7.85
C ILE A 28 -3.77 2.84 6.75
N LEU A 29 -3.66 2.43 5.49
CA LEU A 29 -4.36 3.09 4.38
C LEU A 29 -5.87 2.83 4.42
N HIS A 30 -6.31 1.60 4.74
CA HIS A 30 -7.70 1.18 4.58
C HIS A 30 -8.58 1.41 5.82
N LEU A 31 -8.06 1.23 7.04
CA LEU A 31 -8.87 1.34 8.25
C LEU A 31 -9.56 2.71 8.35
N PRO A 32 -10.80 2.76 8.94
CA PRO A 32 -11.51 4.02 9.13
C PRO A 32 -10.74 5.03 9.98
N TYR A 33 -11.04 6.32 9.81
CA TYR A 33 -10.47 7.42 10.62
C TYR A 33 -10.60 7.20 12.13
N ALA A 34 -11.73 6.68 12.57
CA ALA A 34 -11.96 6.39 13.99
C ALA A 34 -11.00 5.32 14.55
N MET A 35 -10.38 4.52 13.68
CA MET A 35 -9.38 3.52 14.03
C MET A 35 -7.95 3.97 13.72
N GLY A 36 -7.79 5.19 13.23
CA GLY A 36 -6.50 5.78 12.88
C GLY A 36 -6.03 5.50 11.45
N GLY A 37 -6.81 4.81 10.63
CA GLY A 37 -6.52 4.62 9.21
C GLY A 37 -6.97 5.78 8.36
N TYR A 38 -6.51 5.83 7.11
CA TYR A 38 -6.90 6.89 6.16
C TYR A 38 -8.26 6.64 5.49
N GLY A 39 -8.93 5.53 5.80
CA GLY A 39 -10.24 5.18 5.24
C GLY A 39 -10.24 5.08 3.72
N ILE A 40 -9.12 4.78 3.10
CA ILE A 40 -9.00 4.56 1.66
C ILE A 40 -9.68 3.22 1.32
N GLU A 41 -10.23 3.10 0.12
CA GLU A 41 -10.78 1.85 -0.37
C GLU A 41 -9.78 0.69 -0.21
N ALA A 42 -10.28 -0.50 0.13
CA ALA A 42 -9.42 -1.67 0.31
C ALA A 42 -8.68 -2.01 -0.99
N PRO A 43 -7.35 -2.18 -0.97
CA PRO A 43 -6.60 -2.70 -2.10
C PRO A 43 -6.81 -4.21 -2.25
N LEU A 44 -6.56 -4.71 -3.45
CA LEU A 44 -6.22 -6.12 -3.66
C LEU A 44 -4.75 -6.31 -3.25
N LEU A 45 -4.45 -7.36 -2.47
CA LEU A 45 -3.09 -7.62 -1.99
C LEU A 45 -2.45 -8.75 -2.78
N ASN A 46 -1.17 -8.52 -3.15
CA ASN A 46 -0.36 -9.48 -3.91
C ASN A 46 -1.08 -10.00 -5.16
N GLU A 47 -1.75 -9.08 -5.84
CA GLU A 47 -2.57 -9.39 -7.00
C GLU A 47 -1.73 -9.49 -8.28
N ARG A 48 -2.00 -10.50 -9.07
CA ARG A 48 -1.35 -10.72 -10.36
C ARG A 48 -1.92 -9.78 -11.42
N VAL A 49 -1.02 -9.12 -12.15
CA VAL A 49 -1.34 -8.31 -13.33
C VAL A 49 -0.66 -8.92 -14.56
N ASP A 50 -1.45 -9.40 -15.50
CA ASP A 50 -0.93 -9.90 -16.77
C ASP A 50 -0.48 -8.73 -17.65
N LEU A 51 0.75 -8.82 -18.17
CA LEU A 51 1.36 -7.74 -18.94
C LEU A 51 0.93 -7.79 -20.40
N SER A 52 0.69 -6.62 -20.99
CA SER A 52 0.52 -6.46 -22.43
C SER A 52 1.80 -6.91 -23.17
N GLU A 53 1.69 -7.19 -24.46
CA GLU A 53 2.85 -7.63 -25.25
C GLU A 53 4.04 -6.65 -25.18
N ARG A 54 3.76 -5.33 -25.24
CA ARG A 54 4.77 -4.28 -25.07
C ARG A 54 5.41 -4.35 -23.68
N ALA A 55 4.61 -4.46 -22.62
CA ALA A 55 5.08 -4.52 -21.25
C ALA A 55 5.89 -5.80 -20.96
N ARG A 56 5.52 -6.94 -21.59
CA ARG A 56 6.29 -8.19 -21.51
C ARG A 56 7.71 -8.03 -22.06
N ARG A 57 7.87 -7.31 -23.17
CA ARG A 57 9.21 -7.02 -23.73
C ARG A 57 10.06 -6.18 -22.77
N ILE A 58 9.42 -5.23 -22.05
CA ILE A 58 10.12 -4.40 -21.07
C ILE A 58 10.51 -5.22 -19.82
N ALA A 59 9.58 -6.01 -19.27
CA ALA A 59 9.79 -6.73 -18.02
C ALA A 59 10.51 -8.07 -18.17
N GLY A 60 10.58 -8.64 -19.40
CA GLY A 60 11.11 -9.98 -19.64
C GLY A 60 10.24 -11.10 -19.01
N ARG A 61 8.95 -10.83 -18.72
CA ARG A 61 8.03 -11.78 -18.07
C ARG A 61 6.59 -11.56 -18.52
N ARG A 62 5.72 -12.56 -18.26
CA ARG A 62 4.32 -12.50 -18.70
C ARG A 62 3.40 -11.73 -17.75
N TYR A 63 3.73 -11.67 -16.47
CA TYR A 63 2.96 -11.01 -15.43
C TYR A 63 3.86 -10.44 -14.35
N VAL A 64 3.32 -9.57 -13.54
CA VAL A 64 3.89 -9.08 -12.29
C VAL A 64 2.91 -9.29 -11.15
N VAL A 65 3.39 -9.25 -9.91
CA VAL A 65 2.55 -9.27 -8.73
C VAL A 65 2.68 -7.90 -8.07
N CYS A 66 1.55 -7.26 -7.79
CA CYS A 66 1.45 -5.93 -7.19
C CYS A 66 1.14 -6.07 -5.69
N ASP A 67 1.87 -5.37 -4.81
CA ASP A 67 1.69 -5.53 -3.37
C ASP A 67 0.31 -5.01 -2.92
N LEU A 68 -0.04 -3.77 -3.28
CA LEU A 68 -1.33 -3.16 -3.02
C LEU A 68 -1.89 -2.57 -4.31
N LEU A 69 -2.87 -3.23 -4.90
CA LEU A 69 -3.42 -2.88 -6.21
C LEU A 69 -4.82 -2.28 -6.11
N TRP A 70 -5.05 -1.16 -6.78
CA TRP A 70 -6.37 -0.59 -7.08
C TRP A 70 -6.59 -0.61 -8.60
N PRO A 71 -7.20 -1.68 -9.15
CA PRO A 71 -7.30 -1.87 -10.62
C PRO A 71 -8.02 -0.73 -11.32
N ARG A 72 -9.13 -0.23 -10.74
CA ARG A 72 -9.94 0.86 -11.32
C ARG A 72 -9.19 2.18 -11.43
N ALA A 73 -8.26 2.43 -10.51
CA ALA A 73 -7.42 3.61 -10.51
C ALA A 73 -6.11 3.43 -11.28
N MET A 74 -5.86 2.23 -11.80
CA MET A 74 -4.58 1.85 -12.42
C MET A 74 -3.41 2.24 -11.49
N LEU A 75 -3.52 1.88 -10.21
CA LEU A 75 -2.59 2.26 -9.15
C LEU A 75 -2.04 1.03 -8.44
N ASP A 76 -0.73 0.94 -8.37
CA ASP A 76 0.04 -0.02 -7.59
C ASP A 76 0.85 0.71 -6.52
N VAL A 77 0.78 0.23 -5.28
CA VAL A 77 1.59 0.74 -4.18
C VAL A 77 2.44 -0.39 -3.64
N GLU A 78 3.75 -0.22 -3.72
CA GLU A 78 4.75 -1.22 -3.37
C GLU A 78 5.44 -0.88 -2.07
N TYR A 79 5.64 -1.87 -1.21
CA TYR A 79 6.43 -1.71 -0.01
C TYR A 79 7.88 -2.11 -0.25
N ASP A 80 8.80 -1.15 -0.14
CA ASP A 80 10.24 -1.39 -0.17
C ASP A 80 10.83 -1.33 1.26
N GLY A 81 11.02 -2.50 1.84
CA GLY A 81 11.59 -2.66 3.19
C GLY A 81 13.11 -2.82 3.22
N LYS A 82 13.80 -2.70 2.09
CA LYS A 82 15.23 -3.04 1.96
C LYS A 82 16.10 -1.81 2.10
N GLU A 83 17.18 -1.97 2.86
CA GLU A 83 18.17 -0.91 3.08
C GLU A 83 19.31 -0.95 2.07
N HIS A 84 19.60 -2.13 1.48
CA HIS A 84 20.65 -2.31 0.46
C HIS A 84 20.15 -3.27 -0.62
N ALA A 85 20.05 -2.81 -1.85
CA ALA A 85 19.70 -3.63 -3.00
C ALA A 85 20.92 -3.83 -3.92
N GLU A 86 21.13 -5.07 -4.37
CA GLU A 86 22.10 -5.37 -5.41
C GLU A 86 21.69 -4.71 -6.75
N GLU A 87 22.67 -4.29 -7.57
CA GLU A 87 22.42 -3.61 -8.86
C GLU A 87 21.47 -4.39 -9.77
N THR A 88 21.62 -5.71 -9.84
CA THR A 88 20.75 -6.59 -10.63
C THR A 88 19.29 -6.54 -10.21
N ARG A 89 19.03 -6.31 -8.91
CA ARG A 89 17.71 -6.20 -8.34
C ARG A 89 17.08 -4.84 -8.65
N ILE A 90 17.85 -3.77 -8.50
CA ILE A 90 17.44 -2.41 -8.88
C ILE A 90 17.00 -2.39 -10.34
N ALA A 91 17.77 -3.02 -11.23
CA ALA A 91 17.43 -3.13 -12.64
C ALA A 91 16.11 -3.89 -12.87
N LYS A 92 15.89 -5.03 -12.19
CA LYS A 92 14.63 -5.80 -12.28
C LYS A 92 13.42 -5.03 -11.77
N ASP A 93 13.57 -4.30 -10.67
CA ASP A 93 12.50 -3.48 -10.09
C ASP A 93 12.18 -2.28 -11.02
N ALA A 94 13.20 -1.67 -11.64
CA ALA A 94 13.01 -0.64 -12.65
C ALA A 94 12.28 -1.17 -13.89
N MET A 95 12.66 -2.34 -14.43
CA MET A 95 12.00 -2.98 -15.56
C MET A 95 10.53 -3.30 -15.25
N ARG A 96 10.25 -3.81 -14.05
CA ARG A 96 8.89 -4.08 -13.59
C ARG A 96 8.04 -2.81 -13.55
N ARG A 97 8.56 -1.75 -12.94
CA ARG A 97 7.89 -0.45 -12.84
C ARG A 97 7.64 0.15 -14.23
N ASN A 98 8.63 0.13 -15.10
CA ASN A 98 8.49 0.64 -16.47
C ASN A 98 7.44 -0.14 -17.27
N ALA A 99 7.34 -1.46 -17.08
CA ALA A 99 6.31 -2.28 -17.71
C ALA A 99 4.90 -1.86 -17.26
N LEU A 100 4.67 -1.72 -15.96
CA LEU A 100 3.40 -1.25 -15.40
C LEU A 100 3.06 0.17 -15.90
N THR A 101 4.04 1.08 -15.86
CA THR A 101 3.85 2.45 -16.36
C THR A 101 3.51 2.47 -17.85
N SER A 102 4.10 1.58 -18.66
CA SER A 102 3.77 1.47 -20.09
C SER A 102 2.33 1.00 -20.35
N MET A 103 1.68 0.42 -19.35
CA MET A 103 0.27 0.02 -19.36
C MET A 103 -0.66 1.09 -18.74
N GLY A 104 -0.13 2.24 -18.31
CA GLY A 104 -0.90 3.31 -17.71
C GLY A 104 -1.00 3.26 -16.18
N PHE A 105 -0.34 2.30 -15.52
CA PHE A 105 -0.31 2.26 -14.06
C PHE A 105 0.55 3.38 -13.48
N THR A 106 0.08 3.96 -12.40
CA THR A 106 0.91 4.71 -11.47
C THR A 106 1.48 3.75 -10.44
N VAL A 107 2.79 3.75 -10.26
CA VAL A 107 3.46 2.93 -9.24
C VAL A 107 4.04 3.85 -8.18
N ILE A 108 3.63 3.66 -6.92
CA ILE A 108 4.10 4.40 -5.75
C ILE A 108 4.89 3.43 -4.87
N THR A 109 6.15 3.75 -4.61
CA THR A 109 6.98 2.98 -3.67
C THR A 109 6.92 3.61 -2.28
N VAL A 110 6.65 2.81 -1.26
CA VAL A 110 6.66 3.20 0.15
C VAL A 110 7.81 2.50 0.86
N THR A 111 8.79 3.27 1.29
CA THR A 111 9.97 2.73 1.98
C THR A 111 9.70 2.48 3.47
N LYS A 112 10.57 1.66 4.09
CA LYS A 112 10.57 1.40 5.54
C LYS A 112 10.59 2.70 6.36
N TRP A 113 11.32 3.71 5.92
CA TRP A 113 11.35 5.01 6.59
C TRP A 113 10.01 5.74 6.46
N GLN A 114 9.45 5.80 5.24
CA GLN A 114 8.21 6.55 4.96
C GLN A 114 6.99 6.00 5.69
N ILE A 115 6.89 4.67 5.87
CA ILE A 115 5.78 4.10 6.64
C ILE A 115 5.85 4.46 8.13
N GLY A 116 7.05 4.72 8.66
CA GLY A 116 7.27 5.16 10.04
C GLY A 116 7.15 6.66 10.27
N ASP A 117 7.24 7.47 9.21
CA ASP A 117 7.14 8.93 9.26
C ASP A 117 5.73 9.39 8.90
N GLY A 118 5.03 9.98 9.88
CA GLY A 118 3.64 10.41 9.70
C GLY A 118 3.47 11.50 8.64
N GLY A 119 4.45 12.39 8.47
CA GLY A 119 4.42 13.44 7.45
C GLY A 119 4.56 12.87 6.05
N ALA A 120 5.55 11.99 5.84
CA ALA A 120 5.77 11.32 4.58
C ALA A 120 4.57 10.45 4.19
N LEU A 121 4.04 9.67 5.15
CA LEU A 121 2.91 8.79 4.87
C LEU A 121 1.60 9.58 4.61
N ASN A 122 1.39 10.73 5.27
CA ASN A 122 0.29 11.63 4.95
C ASN A 122 0.34 12.12 3.49
N ALA A 123 1.53 12.48 2.98
CA ALA A 123 1.69 12.90 1.59
C ALA A 123 1.37 11.77 0.61
N ILE A 124 1.87 10.55 0.89
CA ILE A 124 1.60 9.34 0.10
C ILE A 124 0.10 9.01 0.11
N ALA A 125 -0.52 8.96 1.30
CA ALA A 125 -1.94 8.66 1.45
C ALA A 125 -2.82 9.68 0.70
N ARG A 126 -2.43 10.97 0.70
CA ARG A 126 -3.10 12.01 -0.09
C ARG A 126 -3.01 11.74 -1.58
N THR A 127 -1.84 11.34 -2.08
CA THR A 127 -1.63 11.02 -3.50
C THR A 127 -2.49 9.82 -3.91
N ILE A 128 -2.51 8.75 -3.11
CA ILE A 128 -3.34 7.57 -3.33
C ILE A 128 -4.83 7.96 -3.33
N ALA A 129 -5.28 8.69 -2.31
CA ALA A 129 -6.67 9.11 -2.20
C ALA A 129 -7.11 10.00 -3.37
N GLY A 130 -6.25 10.93 -3.81
CA GLY A 130 -6.50 11.77 -4.97
C GLY A 130 -6.71 10.96 -6.25
N ARG A 131 -5.95 9.88 -6.46
CA ARG A 131 -6.13 8.96 -7.57
C ARG A 131 -7.46 8.20 -7.50
N LEU A 132 -7.98 7.98 -6.31
CA LEU A 132 -9.26 7.32 -6.04
C LEU A 132 -10.44 8.31 -5.93
N GLY A 133 -10.23 9.59 -6.26
CA GLY A 133 -11.27 10.63 -6.16
C GLY A 133 -11.70 10.95 -4.72
N LYS A 134 -10.85 10.64 -3.72
CA LYS A 134 -11.16 10.81 -2.30
C LYS A 134 -10.38 11.99 -1.69
N GLN A 135 -11.05 12.74 -0.78
CA GLN A 135 -10.40 13.73 0.06
C GLN A 135 -10.13 13.19 1.47
N LEU A 136 -8.92 13.37 1.98
CA LEU A 136 -8.52 12.93 3.31
C LEU A 136 -8.72 14.03 4.36
N ARG A 137 -9.20 13.64 5.55
CA ARG A 137 -9.41 14.52 6.73
C ARG A 137 -8.35 14.29 7.81
N TYR A 138 -7.09 14.10 7.44
CA TYR A 138 -6.01 13.75 8.37
C TYR A 138 -5.56 14.91 9.30
N ARG A 139 -6.12 16.12 9.17
CA ARG A 139 -5.85 17.27 10.06
C ARG A 139 -6.74 17.28 11.32
N ASP A 140 -7.69 16.34 11.43
CA ASP A 140 -8.50 16.20 12.62
C ASP A 140 -7.63 15.74 13.81
N PRO A 141 -7.63 16.45 14.97
CA PRO A 141 -6.85 16.07 16.15
C PRO A 141 -7.17 14.66 16.67
N GLN A 142 -8.42 14.20 16.55
CA GLN A 142 -8.80 12.85 16.93
C GLN A 142 -8.19 11.81 16.00
N PHE A 143 -8.16 12.10 14.70
CA PHE A 143 -7.47 11.25 13.71
C PHE A 143 -5.98 11.15 14.03
N THR A 144 -5.30 12.26 14.29
CA THR A 144 -3.86 12.29 14.58
C THR A 144 -3.51 11.39 15.77
N ARG A 145 -4.29 11.45 16.85
CA ARG A 145 -4.09 10.59 18.03
C ARG A 145 -4.32 9.11 17.71
N ALA A 146 -5.41 8.79 17.04
CA ALA A 146 -5.74 7.43 16.65
C ALA A 146 -4.71 6.86 15.65
N ASN A 147 -4.25 7.66 14.70
CA ASN A 147 -3.23 7.28 13.72
C ASN A 147 -1.89 6.96 14.39
N LEU A 148 -1.43 7.80 15.32
CA LEU A 148 -0.22 7.52 16.09
C LEU A 148 -0.32 6.20 16.88
N ALA A 149 -1.45 5.95 17.53
CA ALA A 149 -1.70 4.71 18.26
C ALA A 149 -1.71 3.48 17.32
N LEU A 150 -2.33 3.59 16.15
CA LEU A 150 -2.34 2.54 15.13
C LEU A 150 -0.92 2.23 14.64
N HIS A 151 -0.13 3.25 14.31
CA HIS A 151 1.26 3.08 13.88
C HIS A 151 2.10 2.39 14.96
N GLN A 152 1.97 2.81 16.22
CA GLN A 152 2.67 2.16 17.33
C GLN A 152 2.30 0.69 17.46
N THR A 153 1.04 0.34 17.26
CA THR A 153 0.56 -1.05 17.34
C THR A 153 1.08 -1.90 16.19
N LEU A 154 1.06 -1.39 14.95
CA LEU A 154 1.37 -2.16 13.75
C LEU A 154 2.87 -2.20 13.43
N LEU A 155 3.61 -1.13 13.75
CA LEU A 155 5.01 -0.99 13.33
C LEU A 155 6.02 -1.33 14.44
N LYS A 156 5.63 -1.29 15.71
CA LYS A 156 6.48 -1.68 16.86
C LYS A 156 6.38 -3.16 17.22
N GLY A 157 5.69 -3.98 16.43
CA GLY A 157 5.71 -5.43 16.59
C GLY A 157 7.14 -5.96 16.54
N LYS A 158 7.52 -6.73 17.58
CA LYS A 158 8.83 -7.32 17.86
C LYS A 158 9.41 -8.04 16.67
#